data_88fb366d0af9cab8da0d92080c0a284a
#
_entry.id   88fb366d0af9cab8da0d92080c0a284a
#
_cell.length_a   1.000
_cell.length_b   1.000
_cell.length_c   1.000
_cell.angle_alpha   90.00
_cell.angle_beta   90.00
_cell.angle_gamma   90.00
#
_symmetry.space_group_name_H-M   'P 1'
#
loop_
_entity.id
_entity.type
_entity.pdbx_description
1 polymer ?
#
loop_
_entity_poly.entity_id
_entity_poly.type
_entity_poly.pdbx_seq_one_letter_code
_entity_poly.pdbx_strand_id
1 'polypeptide(L)'
;MAETDYARASVLLFDPVHVNQRTTRYALFEIGFRQIECVSSLREFKSTLAETAPALVVAETSATDTDIFNLVRSVRRGDLGNNPFSVMLLTTWSRDTSHIRKAIECGADDVIVRPFSTMFAEERVKTLIKNRKEFIVTSDYIGPDRRKDTERSSDAPPLKVPNFLQATVENDYEALNNANQWIREARET
;
A
#
# COMPACT_ATOMS: atom_id res chain seq x y z
N MET A 1 -7.64 -24.04 -6.93
CA MET A 1 -7.15 -22.69 -6.69
C MET A 1 -8.27 -21.95 -5.98
N ALA A 2 -8.02 -21.35 -4.82
CA ALA A 2 -9.03 -20.50 -4.18
C ALA A 2 -9.42 -19.37 -5.12
N GLU A 3 -10.71 -19.11 -5.25
CA GLU A 3 -11.23 -18.01 -6.05
C GLU A 3 -10.89 -16.70 -5.34
N THR A 4 -10.27 -15.75 -6.05
CA THR A 4 -9.87 -14.46 -5.47
C THR A 4 -11.11 -13.58 -5.35
N ASP A 5 -11.55 -13.29 -4.13
CA ASP A 5 -12.70 -12.44 -3.85
C ASP A 5 -12.28 -11.04 -3.36
N TYR A 6 -12.12 -10.13 -4.29
CA TYR A 6 -11.75 -8.73 -4.00
C TYR A 6 -12.78 -7.97 -3.16
N ALA A 7 -14.05 -8.41 -3.15
CA ALA A 7 -15.12 -7.74 -2.40
C ALA A 7 -14.89 -7.76 -0.88
N ARG A 8 -14.06 -8.68 -0.40
CA ARG A 8 -13.73 -8.84 1.02
C ARG A 8 -12.70 -7.84 1.51
N ALA A 9 -11.85 -7.33 0.61
CA ALA A 9 -10.75 -6.45 1.00
C ALA A 9 -11.20 -5.00 1.12
N SER A 10 -10.87 -4.39 2.26
CA SER A 10 -11.05 -2.96 2.49
C SER A 10 -9.96 -2.15 1.78
N VAL A 11 -10.37 -1.10 1.11
CA VAL A 11 -9.49 -0.16 0.40
C VAL A 11 -9.69 1.23 0.94
N LEU A 12 -8.61 1.91 1.28
CA LEU A 12 -8.60 3.34 1.57
C LEU A 12 -7.98 4.08 0.38
N LEU A 13 -8.78 4.92 -0.27
CA LEU A 13 -8.38 5.71 -1.44
C LEU A 13 -8.28 7.18 -1.08
N PHE A 14 -7.08 7.74 -1.15
CA PHE A 14 -6.80 9.17 -1.03
C PHE A 14 -6.50 9.79 -2.39
N ASP A 15 -7.27 10.79 -2.77
CA ASP A 15 -6.95 11.69 -3.89
C ASP A 15 -7.65 13.04 -3.63
N PRO A 16 -6.92 14.16 -3.54
CA PRO A 16 -7.51 15.47 -3.28
C PRO A 16 -8.30 16.01 -4.48
N VAL A 17 -8.13 15.40 -5.66
CA VAL A 17 -8.85 15.78 -6.88
C VAL A 17 -9.99 14.80 -7.13
N HIS A 18 -11.22 15.22 -6.88
CA HIS A 18 -12.41 14.37 -6.97
C HIS A 18 -12.60 13.61 -8.29
N VAL A 19 -12.22 14.22 -9.43
CA VAL A 19 -12.31 13.55 -10.74
C VAL A 19 -11.36 12.36 -10.78
N ASN A 20 -10.12 12.53 -10.33
CA ASN A 20 -9.12 11.46 -10.28
C ASN A 20 -9.53 10.37 -9.28
N GLN A 21 -10.04 10.78 -8.10
CA GLN A 21 -10.54 9.87 -7.08
C GLN A 21 -11.66 8.98 -7.65
N ARG A 22 -12.64 9.56 -8.34
CA ARG A 22 -13.73 8.83 -8.98
C ARG A 22 -13.24 7.85 -10.04
N THR A 23 -12.28 8.26 -10.86
CA THR A 23 -11.69 7.41 -11.90
C THR A 23 -10.94 6.22 -11.28
N THR A 24 -10.15 6.46 -10.24
CA THR A 24 -9.44 5.39 -9.54
C THR A 24 -10.40 4.46 -8.81
N ARG A 25 -11.42 5.02 -8.14
CA ARG A 25 -12.48 4.24 -7.49
C ARG A 25 -13.20 3.35 -8.50
N TYR A 26 -13.52 3.88 -9.67
CA TYR A 26 -14.15 3.10 -10.74
C TYR A 26 -13.25 1.93 -11.19
N ALA A 27 -11.96 2.16 -11.42
CA ALA A 27 -11.02 1.11 -11.79
C ALA A 27 -10.96 0.01 -10.71
N LEU A 28 -10.88 0.39 -9.43
CA LEU A 28 -10.89 -0.57 -8.31
C LEU A 28 -12.21 -1.36 -8.23
N PHE A 29 -13.34 -0.69 -8.49
CA PHE A 29 -14.64 -1.34 -8.51
C PHE A 29 -14.75 -2.37 -9.67
N GLU A 30 -14.24 -2.05 -10.85
CA GLU A 30 -14.18 -2.96 -12.00
C GLU A 30 -13.29 -4.18 -11.72
N ILE A 31 -12.20 -4.02 -10.96
CA ILE A 31 -11.35 -5.13 -10.50
C ILE A 31 -12.11 -6.07 -9.54
N GLY A 32 -13.12 -5.56 -8.85
CA GLY A 32 -13.96 -6.36 -7.94
C GLY A 32 -14.02 -5.86 -6.50
N PHE A 33 -13.24 -4.82 -6.13
CA PHE A 33 -13.32 -4.25 -4.78
C PHE A 33 -14.71 -3.62 -4.53
N ARG A 34 -15.24 -3.82 -3.33
CA ARG A 34 -16.56 -3.29 -2.94
C ARG A 34 -16.50 -2.38 -1.71
N GLN A 35 -15.50 -2.58 -0.85
CA GLN A 35 -15.29 -1.81 0.36
C GLN A 35 -14.23 -0.73 0.12
N ILE A 36 -14.60 0.34 -0.61
CA ILE A 36 -13.69 1.41 -1.00
C ILE A 36 -14.11 2.69 -0.28
N GLU A 37 -13.35 3.06 0.74
CA GLU A 37 -13.47 4.33 1.43
C GLU A 37 -12.63 5.39 0.72
N CYS A 38 -13.27 6.50 0.34
CA CYS A 38 -12.64 7.59 -0.40
C CYS A 38 -12.53 8.83 0.48
N VAL A 39 -11.33 9.36 0.61
CA VAL A 39 -11.04 10.58 1.36
C VAL A 39 -10.28 11.57 0.48
N SER A 40 -10.51 12.87 0.66
CA SER A 40 -9.93 13.92 -0.18
C SER A 40 -9.01 14.89 0.59
N SER A 41 -8.99 14.81 1.90
CA SER A 41 -8.08 15.60 2.73
C SER A 41 -7.07 14.71 3.47
N LEU A 42 -5.84 15.21 3.65
CA LEU A 42 -4.81 14.52 4.45
C LEU A 42 -5.24 14.27 5.89
N ARG A 43 -6.06 15.16 6.45
CA ARG A 43 -6.58 15.01 7.80
C ARG A 43 -7.47 13.78 7.90
N GLU A 44 -8.44 13.64 6.99
CA GLU A 44 -9.31 12.45 6.93
C GLU A 44 -8.49 11.20 6.66
N PHE A 45 -7.52 11.27 5.72
CA PHE A 45 -6.66 10.14 5.41
C PHE A 45 -5.91 9.64 6.65
N LYS A 46 -5.31 10.55 7.44
CA LYS A 46 -4.63 10.21 8.69
C LYS A 46 -5.57 9.62 9.74
N SER A 47 -6.76 10.22 9.93
CA SER A 47 -7.73 9.71 10.91
C SER A 47 -8.24 8.32 10.52
N THR A 48 -8.60 8.12 9.26
CA THR A 48 -9.06 6.81 8.78
C THR A 48 -7.98 5.74 8.92
N LEU A 49 -6.72 6.05 8.60
CA LEU A 49 -5.60 5.12 8.82
C LEU A 49 -5.39 4.79 10.30
N ALA A 50 -5.60 5.76 11.20
CA ALA A 50 -5.47 5.54 12.63
C ALA A 50 -6.59 4.67 13.21
N GLU A 51 -7.79 4.75 12.64
CA GLU A 51 -8.98 4.06 13.13
C GLU A 51 -9.17 2.68 12.48
N THR A 52 -8.68 2.51 11.24
CA THR A 52 -8.89 1.30 10.43
C THR A 52 -7.58 0.58 10.12
N ALA A 53 -7.68 -0.63 9.59
CA ALA A 53 -6.54 -1.40 9.10
C ALA A 53 -6.82 -1.84 7.65
N PRO A 54 -6.80 -0.92 6.67
CA PRO A 54 -7.14 -1.25 5.29
C PRO A 54 -6.15 -2.29 4.72
N ALA A 55 -6.69 -3.24 3.96
CA ALA A 55 -5.87 -4.25 3.29
C ALA A 55 -5.05 -3.62 2.15
N LEU A 56 -5.64 -2.65 1.46
CA LEU A 56 -5.01 -1.88 0.38
C LEU A 56 -5.18 -0.37 0.64
N VAL A 57 -4.10 0.37 0.56
CA VAL A 57 -4.08 1.84 0.55
C VAL A 57 -3.68 2.30 -0.83
N VAL A 58 -4.48 3.16 -1.45
CA VAL A 58 -4.15 3.82 -2.72
C VAL A 58 -4.09 5.32 -2.47
N ALA A 59 -2.95 5.96 -2.74
CA ALA A 59 -2.77 7.37 -2.43
C ALA A 59 -2.09 8.14 -3.55
N GLU A 60 -2.68 9.30 -3.90
CA GLU A 60 -2.11 10.24 -4.88
C GLU A 60 -1.03 11.11 -4.24
N THR A 61 0.12 11.26 -4.91
CA THR A 61 1.30 11.94 -4.37
C THR A 61 1.62 13.29 -4.99
N SER A 62 1.06 13.61 -6.16
CA SER A 62 1.47 14.81 -6.90
C SER A 62 1.08 16.14 -6.24
N ALA A 63 -0.05 16.16 -5.52
CA ALA A 63 -0.55 17.37 -4.88
C ALA A 63 0.04 17.63 -3.49
N THR A 64 0.48 16.54 -2.81
CA THR A 64 0.94 16.60 -1.40
C THR A 64 2.08 15.60 -1.18
N ASP A 65 3.02 15.55 -2.12
CA ASP A 65 4.04 14.50 -2.23
C ASP A 65 4.85 14.29 -0.95
N THR A 66 5.33 15.36 -0.34
CA THR A 66 6.15 15.28 0.88
C THR A 66 5.36 14.73 2.05
N ASP A 67 4.10 15.14 2.20
CA ASP A 67 3.24 14.69 3.29
C ASP A 67 2.86 13.23 3.14
N ILE A 68 2.55 12.78 1.92
CA ILE A 68 2.22 11.36 1.65
C ILE A 68 3.44 10.48 1.88
N PHE A 69 4.63 10.87 1.45
CA PHE A 69 5.84 10.08 1.66
C PHE A 69 6.18 9.94 3.15
N ASN A 70 6.06 11.01 3.92
CA ASN A 70 6.26 10.96 5.36
C ASN A 70 5.19 10.11 6.05
N LEU A 71 3.95 10.20 5.58
CA LEU A 71 2.84 9.41 6.11
C LEU A 71 3.09 7.90 5.87
N VAL A 72 3.52 7.51 4.67
CA VAL A 72 3.88 6.10 4.39
C VAL A 72 4.99 5.63 5.34
N ARG A 73 6.04 6.44 5.56
CA ARG A 73 7.11 6.12 6.51
C ARG A 73 6.57 5.95 7.94
N SER A 74 5.67 6.83 8.37
CA SER A 74 5.05 6.74 9.70
C SER A 74 4.23 5.47 9.86
N VAL A 75 3.48 5.07 8.84
CA VAL A 75 2.74 3.79 8.86
C VAL A 75 3.70 2.61 8.94
N ARG A 76 4.78 2.61 8.13
CA ARG A 76 5.77 1.52 8.14
C ARG A 76 6.51 1.38 9.47
N ARG A 77 6.71 2.48 10.19
CA ARG A 77 7.32 2.49 11.54
C ARG A 77 6.34 2.14 12.66
N GLY A 78 5.06 2.01 12.35
CA GLY A 78 4.02 1.80 13.36
C GLY A 78 3.61 3.07 14.13
N ASP A 79 4.10 4.23 13.71
CA ASP A 79 3.75 5.53 14.33
C ASP A 79 2.33 5.99 13.95
N LEU A 80 1.78 5.45 12.87
CA LEU A 80 0.44 5.79 12.37
C LEU A 80 -0.28 4.54 11.88
N GLY A 81 -1.54 4.40 12.29
CA GLY A 81 -2.41 3.32 11.85
C GLY A 81 -2.21 2.01 12.62
N ASN A 82 -3.02 1.04 12.29
CA ASN A 82 -3.09 -0.24 12.99
C ASN A 82 -2.41 -1.39 12.24
N ASN A 83 -1.98 -1.17 10.99
CA ASN A 83 -1.34 -2.19 10.16
C ASN A 83 -0.13 -1.62 9.40
N PRO A 84 1.11 -1.78 9.91
CA PRO A 84 2.31 -1.33 9.23
C PRO A 84 2.58 -2.09 7.92
N PHE A 85 1.91 -3.23 7.73
CA PHE A 85 2.05 -4.10 6.55
C PHE A 85 0.91 -3.95 5.54
N SER A 86 0.02 -2.97 5.68
CA SER A 86 -0.96 -2.64 4.63
C SER A 86 -0.26 -2.53 3.28
N VAL A 87 -0.87 -3.08 2.24
CA VAL A 87 -0.35 -2.91 0.87
C VAL A 87 -0.55 -1.47 0.43
N MET A 88 0.54 -0.78 0.07
CA MET A 88 0.52 0.64 -0.28
C MET A 88 0.87 0.83 -1.76
N LEU A 89 -0.12 1.22 -2.54
CA LEU A 89 -0.01 1.56 -3.95
C LEU A 89 -0.11 3.07 -4.11
N LEU A 90 0.97 3.72 -4.52
CA LEU A 90 0.95 5.15 -4.78
C LEU A 90 0.59 5.44 -6.24
N THR A 91 -0.13 6.52 -6.47
CA THR A 91 -0.39 7.05 -7.81
C THR A 91 0.23 8.43 -7.95
N THR A 92 0.65 8.79 -9.16
CA THR A 92 1.25 10.09 -9.42
C THR A 92 1.04 10.54 -10.87
N TRP A 93 0.89 11.86 -11.08
CA TRP A 93 0.98 12.48 -12.40
C TRP A 93 2.42 12.86 -12.77
N SER A 94 3.32 12.88 -11.79
CA SER A 94 4.72 13.20 -12.03
C SER A 94 5.41 12.08 -12.79
N ARG A 95 6.11 12.45 -13.85
CA ARG A 95 7.02 11.57 -14.60
C ARG A 95 8.49 11.82 -14.24
N ASP A 96 8.71 12.72 -13.28
CA ASP A 96 10.05 13.01 -12.81
C ASP A 96 10.61 11.79 -12.06
N THR A 97 11.77 11.34 -12.50
CA THR A 97 12.48 10.19 -11.93
C THR A 97 12.79 10.39 -10.45
N SER A 98 13.09 11.63 -10.04
CA SER A 98 13.36 11.93 -8.63
C SER A 98 12.12 11.77 -7.75
N HIS A 99 10.95 12.19 -8.25
CA HIS A 99 9.67 12.02 -7.56
C HIS A 99 9.29 10.54 -7.45
N ILE A 100 9.39 9.80 -8.56
CA ILE A 100 9.11 8.34 -8.58
C ILE A 100 10.06 7.61 -7.63
N ARG A 101 11.34 7.98 -7.61
CA ARG A 101 12.32 7.41 -6.67
C ARG A 101 11.91 7.65 -5.23
N LYS A 102 11.53 8.88 -4.84
CA LYS A 102 11.04 9.20 -3.49
C LYS A 102 9.80 8.37 -3.12
N ALA A 103 8.87 8.18 -4.05
CA ALA A 103 7.69 7.37 -3.86
C ALA A 103 8.02 5.88 -3.60
N ILE A 104 9.02 5.36 -4.30
CA ILE A 104 9.54 4.01 -4.06
C ILE A 104 10.27 3.94 -2.71
N GLU A 105 11.08 4.95 -2.40
CA GLU A 105 11.96 5.00 -1.22
C GLU A 105 11.23 5.33 0.09
N CYS A 106 9.98 5.77 0.04
CA CYS A 106 9.20 6.00 1.26
C CYS A 106 8.69 4.72 1.92
N GLY A 107 8.79 3.55 1.25
CA GLY A 107 8.30 2.27 1.74
C GLY A 107 6.99 1.81 1.11
N ALA A 108 6.54 2.44 0.03
CA ALA A 108 5.39 1.97 -0.75
C ALA A 108 5.68 0.62 -1.42
N ASP A 109 4.66 -0.21 -1.59
CA ASP A 109 4.79 -1.49 -2.28
C ASP A 109 4.97 -1.27 -3.79
N ASP A 110 4.25 -0.29 -4.37
CA ASP A 110 4.34 0.02 -5.79
C ASP A 110 3.91 1.46 -6.10
N VAL A 111 4.25 1.92 -7.32
CA VAL A 111 3.91 3.25 -7.82
C VAL A 111 3.37 3.15 -9.25
N ILE A 112 2.20 3.75 -9.50
CA ILE A 112 1.59 3.84 -10.82
C ILE A 112 1.58 5.30 -11.30
N VAL A 113 2.16 5.53 -12.47
CA VAL A 113 2.11 6.84 -13.14
C VAL A 113 0.81 6.96 -13.92
N ARG A 114 0.12 8.09 -13.74
CA ARG A 114 -1.12 8.42 -14.47
C ARG A 114 -0.84 8.99 -15.87
N PRO A 115 -1.77 8.82 -16.82
CA PRO A 115 -2.98 8.02 -16.74
C PRO A 115 -2.70 6.53 -16.86
N PHE A 116 -3.53 5.69 -16.26
CA PHE A 116 -3.46 4.25 -16.37
C PHE A 116 -4.82 3.63 -16.70
N SER A 117 -4.80 2.46 -17.33
CA SER A 117 -6.02 1.68 -17.62
C SER A 117 -6.41 0.81 -16.41
N THR A 118 -7.70 0.43 -16.35
CA THR A 118 -8.18 -0.55 -15.36
C THR A 118 -7.39 -1.85 -15.43
N MET A 119 -7.11 -2.36 -16.62
CA MET A 119 -6.35 -3.58 -16.82
C MET A 119 -4.92 -3.47 -16.25
N PHE A 120 -4.24 -2.34 -16.45
CA PHE A 120 -2.91 -2.12 -15.87
C PHE A 120 -2.97 -2.07 -14.34
N ALA A 121 -3.96 -1.37 -13.76
CA ALA A 121 -4.16 -1.34 -12.32
C ALA A 121 -4.44 -2.74 -11.76
N GLU A 122 -5.24 -3.54 -12.45
CA GLU A 122 -5.53 -4.92 -12.08
C GLU A 122 -4.28 -5.80 -12.07
N GLU A 123 -3.43 -5.71 -13.08
CA GLU A 123 -2.16 -6.43 -13.14
C GLU A 123 -1.24 -6.08 -11.98
N ARG A 124 -1.16 -4.78 -11.61
CA ARG A 124 -0.37 -4.33 -10.45
C ARG A 124 -0.93 -4.88 -9.15
N VAL A 125 -2.25 -4.82 -8.94
CA VAL A 125 -2.92 -5.39 -7.76
C VAL A 125 -2.69 -6.90 -7.69
N LYS A 126 -2.84 -7.63 -8.79
CA LYS A 126 -2.55 -9.08 -8.86
C LYS A 126 -1.10 -9.39 -8.49
N THR A 127 -0.16 -8.56 -8.94
CA THR A 127 1.26 -8.71 -8.59
C THR A 127 1.48 -8.51 -7.09
N LEU A 128 0.83 -7.52 -6.49
CA LEU A 128 0.93 -7.25 -5.06
C LEU A 128 0.29 -8.35 -4.19
N ILE A 129 -0.74 -9.01 -4.70
CA ILE A 129 -1.35 -10.16 -4.04
C ILE A 129 -0.42 -11.37 -4.10
N LYS A 130 0.07 -11.74 -5.29
CA LYS A 130 0.77 -13.01 -5.50
C LYS A 130 2.28 -12.95 -5.25
N ASN A 131 2.90 -11.81 -5.51
CA ASN A 131 4.35 -11.63 -5.57
C ASN A 131 4.81 -10.39 -4.80
N ARG A 132 4.19 -10.11 -3.64
CA ARG A 132 4.65 -9.01 -2.78
C ARG A 132 6.10 -9.24 -2.39
N LYS A 133 6.93 -8.21 -2.55
CA LYS A 133 8.34 -8.25 -2.15
C LYS A 133 8.49 -8.44 -0.64
N GLU A 134 9.52 -9.16 -0.22
CA GLU A 134 9.97 -9.17 1.17
C GLU A 134 10.40 -7.78 1.62
N PHE A 135 10.38 -7.53 2.92
CA PHE A 135 10.74 -6.23 3.47
C PHE A 135 12.18 -6.21 3.94
N ILE A 136 12.73 -5.01 3.97
CA ILE A 136 13.99 -4.69 4.65
C ILE A 136 13.67 -3.74 5.79
N VAL A 137 14.28 -4.00 6.94
CA VAL A 137 14.21 -3.17 8.14
C VAL A 137 15.61 -2.68 8.48
N THR A 138 15.81 -1.38 8.40
CA THR A 138 17.04 -0.69 8.82
C THR A 138 16.67 0.50 9.69
N SER A 139 17.65 1.21 10.24
CA SER A 139 17.43 2.44 11.03
C SER A 139 16.63 3.51 10.28
N ASP A 140 16.78 3.57 8.97
CA ASP A 140 16.27 4.68 8.11
C ASP A 140 15.20 4.23 7.14
N TYR A 141 15.04 2.91 6.92
CA TYR A 141 14.11 2.39 5.93
C TYR A 141 13.38 1.15 6.43
N ILE A 142 12.07 1.17 6.31
CA ILE A 142 11.20 0.00 6.47
C ILE A 142 10.30 -0.08 5.24
N GLY A 143 10.40 -1.17 4.50
CA GLY A 143 9.57 -1.35 3.29
C GLY A 143 10.07 -2.47 2.39
N PRO A 144 9.46 -2.64 1.20
CA PRO A 144 9.81 -3.68 0.25
C PRO A 144 11.29 -3.63 -0.15
N ASP A 145 11.91 -4.80 -0.28
CA ASP A 145 13.31 -4.92 -0.72
C ASP A 145 13.49 -4.37 -2.15
N ARG A 146 14.30 -3.33 -2.27
CA ARG A 146 14.61 -2.62 -3.52
C ARG A 146 16.09 -2.74 -3.92
N ARG A 147 16.87 -3.59 -3.26
CA ARG A 147 18.32 -3.68 -3.48
C ARG A 147 18.71 -4.04 -4.90
N LYS A 148 17.86 -4.81 -5.60
CA LYS A 148 18.07 -5.14 -7.02
C LYS A 148 17.66 -4.02 -7.96
N ASP A 149 16.81 -3.11 -7.49
CA ASP A 149 16.24 -2.00 -8.27
C ASP A 149 17.02 -0.69 -8.05
N THR A 150 17.86 -0.65 -7.01
CA THR A 150 18.65 0.53 -6.61
C THR A 150 20.05 0.08 -6.18
N GLU A 151 21.05 0.95 -6.30
CA GLU A 151 22.44 0.71 -5.86
C GLU A 151 22.61 0.65 -4.32
N ARG A 152 21.54 0.34 -3.59
CA ARG A 152 21.56 0.25 -2.15
C ARG A 152 22.21 -1.05 -1.71
N SER A 153 23.33 -0.95 -1.02
CA SER A 153 23.91 -2.04 -0.26
C SER A 153 23.45 -1.95 1.19
N SER A 154 22.78 -2.98 1.66
CA SER A 154 22.44 -3.16 3.08
C SER A 154 22.63 -4.62 3.42
N ASP A 155 23.30 -4.91 4.53
CA ASP A 155 23.48 -6.28 5.03
C ASP A 155 22.25 -6.78 5.81
N ALA A 156 21.20 -5.96 5.94
CA ALA A 156 19.97 -6.35 6.63
C ALA A 156 19.32 -7.54 5.89
N PRO A 157 18.97 -8.62 6.59
CA PRO A 157 18.30 -9.76 5.98
C PRO A 157 16.89 -9.39 5.50
N PRO A 158 16.42 -9.96 4.39
CA PRO A 158 15.04 -9.78 3.96
C PRO A 158 14.08 -10.44 4.95
N LEU A 159 12.98 -9.77 5.24
CA LEU A 159 11.94 -10.20 6.15
C LEU A 159 10.65 -10.48 5.36
N LYS A 160 10.17 -11.72 5.44
CA LYS A 160 8.88 -12.08 4.88
C LYS A 160 7.77 -11.56 5.78
N VAL A 161 7.13 -10.46 5.36
CA VAL A 161 6.00 -9.86 6.09
C VAL A 161 4.66 -10.45 5.65
N PRO A 162 3.64 -10.42 6.52
CA PRO A 162 2.30 -10.87 6.16
C PRO A 162 1.74 -10.09 4.97
N ASN A 163 1.16 -10.78 4.00
CA ASN A 163 0.38 -10.16 2.95
C ASN A 163 -1.11 -10.19 3.32
N PHE A 164 -1.54 -9.19 4.09
CA PHE A 164 -2.91 -9.10 4.56
C PHE A 164 -3.92 -8.97 3.42
N LEU A 165 -3.55 -8.30 2.32
CA LEU A 165 -4.40 -8.22 1.13
C LEU A 165 -4.62 -9.60 0.51
N GLN A 166 -3.56 -10.39 0.32
CA GLN A 166 -3.66 -11.74 -0.21
C GLN A 166 -4.55 -12.62 0.68
N ALA A 167 -4.25 -12.67 1.97
CA ALA A 167 -4.99 -13.49 2.92
C ALA A 167 -6.49 -13.14 2.93
N THR A 168 -6.82 -11.86 2.78
CA THR A 168 -8.21 -11.38 2.76
C THR A 168 -8.93 -11.81 1.46
N VAL A 169 -8.33 -11.59 0.29
CA VAL A 169 -8.98 -11.88 -0.98
C VAL A 169 -9.04 -13.39 -1.30
N GLU A 170 -8.11 -14.17 -0.76
CA GLU A 170 -8.06 -15.63 -0.90
C GLU A 170 -8.88 -16.35 0.21
N ASN A 171 -9.45 -15.58 1.15
CA ASN A 171 -10.22 -16.09 2.29
C ASN A 171 -9.41 -17.11 3.13
N ASP A 172 -8.12 -16.86 3.29
CA ASP A 172 -7.23 -17.69 4.09
C ASP A 172 -7.26 -17.24 5.55
N TYR A 173 -8.13 -17.87 6.34
CA TYR A 173 -8.31 -17.53 7.76
C TYR A 173 -7.06 -17.78 8.60
N GLU A 174 -6.27 -18.80 8.28
CA GLU A 174 -5.03 -19.09 8.99
C GLU A 174 -4.01 -18.00 8.73
N ALA A 175 -3.80 -17.63 7.46
CA ALA A 175 -2.92 -16.51 7.10
C ALA A 175 -3.40 -15.17 7.67
N LEU A 176 -4.73 -14.92 7.74
CA LEU A 176 -5.28 -13.72 8.37
C LEU A 176 -5.00 -13.67 9.88
N ASN A 177 -5.18 -14.79 10.60
CA ASN A 177 -4.88 -14.87 12.01
C ASN A 177 -3.39 -14.67 12.29
N ASN A 178 -2.53 -15.29 11.50
CA ASN A 178 -1.08 -15.12 11.58
C ASN A 178 -0.67 -13.66 11.29
N ALA A 179 -1.27 -13.04 10.26
CA ALA A 179 -1.01 -11.63 9.95
C ALA A 179 -1.44 -10.70 11.09
N ASN A 180 -2.60 -10.93 11.69
CA ASN A 180 -3.08 -10.17 12.83
C ASN A 180 -2.18 -10.32 14.07
N GLN A 181 -1.64 -11.51 14.30
CA GLN A 181 -0.68 -11.75 15.38
C GLN A 181 0.62 -10.97 15.13
N TRP A 182 1.18 -11.05 13.93
CA TRP A 182 2.37 -10.29 13.51
C TRP A 182 2.21 -8.78 13.69
N ILE A 183 1.06 -8.24 13.31
CA ILE A 183 0.75 -6.82 13.47
C ILE A 183 0.75 -6.42 14.95
N ARG A 184 0.21 -7.26 15.84
CA ARG A 184 0.23 -7.01 17.28
C ARG A 184 1.65 -7.02 17.84
N GLU A 185 2.42 -8.05 17.51
CA GLU A 185 3.81 -8.20 17.95
C GLU A 185 4.70 -7.05 17.47
N ALA A 186 4.52 -6.60 16.22
CA ALA A 186 5.26 -5.47 15.66
C ALA A 186 4.93 -4.11 16.31
N ARG A 187 3.83 -4.01 17.07
CA ARG A 187 3.43 -2.78 17.78
C ARG A 187 3.86 -2.78 19.24
N GLU A 188 4.20 -3.92 19.80
CA GLU A 188 4.66 -4.08 21.17
C GLU A 188 6.19 -3.96 21.33
N THR A 189 6.92 -3.91 20.19
CA THR A 189 8.38 -3.76 20.10
C THR A 189 8.77 -2.32 19.76
#